data_b91ab27dba4f21e78b9204b6a107f160
#
_entry.id   b91ab27dba4f21e78b9204b6a107f160
#
_cell.length_a   1.000
_cell.length_b   1.000
_cell.length_c   1.000
_cell.angle_alpha   90.00
_cell.angle_beta   90.00
_cell.angle_gamma   90.00
#
_symmetry.space_group_name_H-M   'P 1'
#
loop_
_entity.id
_entity.type
_entity.pdbx_description
1 polymer ?
#
loop_
_entity_poly.entity_id
_entity_poly.type
_entity_poly.pdbx_seq_one_letter_code
_entity_poly.pdbx_strand_id
1 'polypeptide(L)'
;MNEVELTSSNFTSSRGVQTTVKDYINRAISDILNSEINWPFTRAEGSVDAIAGKQLYSFASIASTLKYIDYDNVFLMPKDYITNGDFEIDGSASITNWTTVSGSPAASSKFGNTLLLTSAEASQQIDDLIVGKSYTVLTQISSASLTLEIGTSSGGSQTKSSTLTVASGNEVLLSETVFTATATTHYVSFTESAGSAAYVKLVQLMEDVSSIPLKYISYEEYNERYRERDARPTTDKFADPEYVYTNYNDELGLTPIPETSNRTIKFDYYVTNTDLSAHGDTGIIPTRFESIINARAKYYTYMFRSDVQTAQYALKEYEDGIKRMRVELINRKNYMRAV
;
A
#
# COMPACT_ATOMS: atom_id res chain seq x y z
N MET A 1 -32.76 -28.54 -21.85
CA MET A 1 -31.38 -28.86 -21.44
C MET A 1 -31.15 -28.17 -20.13
N ASN A 2 -30.79 -28.90 -19.08
CA ASN A 2 -30.51 -28.24 -17.80
C ASN A 2 -29.28 -27.37 -17.96
N GLU A 3 -29.40 -26.10 -17.69
CA GLU A 3 -28.26 -25.20 -17.53
C GLU A 3 -27.39 -25.75 -16.41
N VAL A 4 -26.08 -25.76 -16.61
CA VAL A 4 -25.14 -26.19 -15.58
C VAL A 4 -25.04 -25.03 -14.59
N GLU A 5 -25.69 -25.18 -13.46
CA GLU A 5 -25.67 -24.20 -12.40
C GLU A 5 -24.46 -24.43 -11.51
N LEU A 6 -23.58 -23.40 -11.39
CA LEU A 6 -22.51 -23.38 -10.42
C LEU A 6 -23.05 -22.84 -9.09
N THR A 7 -23.20 -23.73 -8.13
CA THR A 7 -23.64 -23.39 -6.78
C THR A 7 -22.44 -23.23 -5.84
N SER A 8 -22.66 -22.64 -4.68
CA SER A 8 -21.62 -22.50 -3.63
C SER A 8 -21.00 -23.84 -3.23
N SER A 9 -21.78 -24.93 -3.26
CA SER A 9 -21.33 -26.26 -2.85
C SER A 9 -20.47 -26.96 -3.92
N ASN A 10 -20.63 -26.62 -5.21
CA ASN A 10 -19.91 -27.31 -6.29
C ASN A 10 -18.85 -26.46 -6.99
N PHE A 11 -18.70 -25.18 -6.66
CA PHE A 11 -17.72 -24.31 -7.28
C PHE A 11 -16.27 -24.75 -6.96
N THR A 12 -15.99 -25.03 -5.69
CA THR A 12 -14.65 -25.46 -5.23
C THR A 12 -14.33 -26.90 -5.65
N SER A 13 -15.35 -27.77 -5.71
CA SER A 13 -15.21 -29.18 -6.07
C SER A 13 -15.80 -29.52 -7.44
N SER A 14 -15.78 -28.55 -8.36
CA SER A 14 -16.34 -28.68 -9.71
C SER A 14 -15.72 -29.85 -10.47
N ARG A 15 -16.55 -30.61 -11.22
CA ARG A 15 -16.14 -31.77 -12.06
C ARG A 15 -16.78 -31.71 -13.44
N GLY A 16 -16.06 -32.18 -14.43
CA GLY A 16 -16.58 -32.27 -15.81
C GLY A 16 -16.94 -30.92 -16.39
N VAL A 17 -18.17 -30.73 -16.85
CA VAL A 17 -18.64 -29.48 -17.48
C VAL A 17 -18.56 -28.26 -16.55
N GLN A 18 -18.72 -28.48 -15.25
CA GLN A 18 -18.63 -27.38 -14.26
C GLN A 18 -17.20 -26.81 -14.18
N THR A 19 -16.18 -27.66 -14.23
CA THR A 19 -14.77 -27.22 -14.32
C THR A 19 -14.55 -26.37 -15.57
N THR A 20 -15.06 -26.81 -16.70
CA THR A 20 -14.95 -26.09 -17.96
C THR A 20 -15.61 -24.70 -17.90
N VAL A 21 -16.77 -24.59 -17.26
CA VAL A 21 -17.44 -23.27 -17.09
C VAL A 21 -16.64 -22.35 -16.16
N LYS A 22 -16.09 -22.87 -15.08
CA LYS A 22 -15.19 -22.13 -14.18
C LYS A 22 -13.96 -21.60 -14.94
N ASP A 23 -13.33 -22.45 -15.74
CA ASP A 23 -12.17 -22.06 -16.55
C ASP A 23 -12.54 -20.98 -17.57
N TYR A 24 -13.75 -21.04 -18.15
CA TYR A 24 -14.23 -19.99 -19.06
C TYR A 24 -14.48 -18.65 -18.36
N ILE A 25 -14.92 -18.65 -17.10
CA ILE A 25 -15.06 -17.43 -16.30
C ILE A 25 -13.67 -16.83 -16.05
N ASN A 26 -12.70 -17.60 -15.59
CA ASN A 26 -11.33 -17.13 -15.36
C ASN A 26 -10.69 -16.60 -16.66
N ARG A 27 -10.89 -17.32 -17.76
CA ARG A 27 -10.43 -16.89 -19.08
C ARG A 27 -11.10 -15.58 -19.53
N ALA A 28 -12.40 -15.42 -19.28
CA ALA A 28 -13.12 -14.19 -19.58
C ALA A 28 -12.58 -12.99 -18.79
N ILE A 29 -12.26 -13.18 -17.51
CA ILE A 29 -11.60 -12.17 -16.69
C ILE A 29 -10.24 -11.81 -17.27
N SER A 30 -9.41 -12.78 -17.60
CA SER A 30 -8.10 -12.57 -18.21
C SER A 30 -8.19 -11.84 -19.55
N ASP A 31 -9.18 -12.14 -20.40
CA ASP A 31 -9.39 -11.43 -21.67
C ASP A 31 -9.76 -9.96 -21.46
N ILE A 32 -10.59 -9.66 -20.46
CA ILE A 32 -10.94 -8.28 -20.11
C ILE A 32 -9.71 -7.53 -19.64
N LEU A 33 -8.91 -8.11 -18.75
CA LEU A 33 -7.70 -7.49 -18.20
C LEU A 33 -6.61 -7.29 -19.27
N ASN A 34 -6.54 -8.18 -20.25
CA ASN A 34 -5.60 -8.07 -21.37
C ASN A 34 -6.11 -7.15 -22.51
N SER A 35 -7.38 -6.75 -22.50
CA SER A 35 -7.92 -5.82 -23.50
C SER A 35 -7.42 -4.39 -23.34
N GLU A 36 -6.93 -4.03 -22.14
CA GLU A 36 -6.26 -2.78 -21.82
C GLU A 36 -5.17 -3.03 -20.79
N ILE A 37 -4.05 -2.33 -20.93
CA ILE A 37 -2.89 -2.49 -20.04
C ILE A 37 -3.16 -1.81 -18.67
N ASN A 38 -3.84 -0.66 -18.68
CA ASN A 38 -3.94 0.26 -17.54
C ASN A 38 -5.39 0.44 -17.07
N TRP A 39 -6.07 -0.65 -16.71
CA TRP A 39 -7.36 -0.53 -16.05
C TRP A 39 -7.21 0.16 -14.68
N PRO A 40 -7.92 1.25 -14.37
CA PRO A 40 -7.77 1.96 -13.09
C PRO A 40 -8.02 1.11 -11.85
N PHE A 41 -8.90 0.10 -11.95
CA PHE A 41 -9.21 -0.80 -10.84
C PHE A 41 -8.13 -1.88 -10.58
N THR A 42 -7.14 -1.99 -11.45
CA THR A 42 -5.96 -2.85 -11.24
C THR A 42 -4.78 -2.09 -10.62
N ARG A 43 -4.93 -0.77 -10.39
CA ARG A 43 -3.91 0.05 -9.78
C ARG A 43 -3.94 -0.10 -8.26
N ALA A 44 -2.78 -0.26 -7.65
CA ALA A 44 -2.57 -0.32 -6.21
C ALA A 44 -1.37 0.54 -5.83
N GLU A 45 -1.33 0.98 -4.59
CA GLU A 45 -0.17 1.67 -4.02
C GLU A 45 0.78 0.65 -3.39
N GLY A 46 2.07 0.85 -3.57
CA GLY A 46 3.13 0.01 -3.02
C GLY A 46 4.21 0.83 -2.34
N SER A 47 4.87 0.19 -1.40
CA SER A 47 6.05 0.76 -0.78
C SER A 47 7.07 -0.30 -0.45
N VAL A 48 8.34 0.08 -0.45
CA VAL A 48 9.44 -0.76 0.01
C VAL A 48 10.50 0.10 0.68
N ASP A 49 10.98 -0.34 1.83
CA ASP A 49 12.06 0.38 2.53
C ASP A 49 13.37 0.23 1.76
N ALA A 50 14.02 1.35 1.52
CA ALA A 50 15.37 1.38 1.00
C ALA A 50 16.32 0.87 2.09
N ILE A 51 17.08 -0.18 1.77
CA ILE A 51 18.04 -0.80 2.70
C ILE A 51 19.43 -0.39 2.26
N ALA A 52 20.25 0.11 3.19
CA ALA A 52 21.63 0.48 2.93
C ALA A 52 22.41 -0.65 2.25
N GLY A 53 23.06 -0.35 1.14
CA GLY A 53 23.83 -1.32 0.35
C GLY A 53 22.99 -2.26 -0.52
N LYS A 54 21.67 -2.23 -0.47
CA LYS A 54 20.78 -3.09 -1.28
C LYS A 54 20.31 -2.34 -2.52
N GLN A 55 20.63 -2.87 -3.70
CA GLN A 55 20.28 -2.25 -4.98
C GLN A 55 18.98 -2.79 -5.58
N LEU A 56 18.71 -4.09 -5.44
CA LEU A 56 17.63 -4.79 -6.13
C LEU A 56 16.56 -5.30 -5.17
N TYR A 57 15.31 -5.13 -5.55
CA TYR A 57 14.12 -5.52 -4.80
C TYR A 57 13.21 -6.33 -5.70
N SER A 58 13.03 -7.63 -5.41
CA SER A 58 12.15 -8.51 -6.19
C SER A 58 10.69 -8.05 -6.09
N PHE A 59 9.99 -8.03 -7.20
CA PHE A 59 8.55 -7.72 -7.23
C PHE A 59 7.76 -8.63 -6.31
N ALA A 60 8.08 -9.93 -6.29
CA ALA A 60 7.43 -10.89 -5.41
C ALA A 60 7.62 -10.58 -3.91
N SER A 61 8.74 -9.93 -3.53
CA SER A 61 8.98 -9.51 -2.15
C SER A 61 8.25 -8.21 -1.78
N ILE A 62 7.90 -7.40 -2.77
CA ILE A 62 7.16 -6.16 -2.58
C ILE A 62 5.66 -6.47 -2.46
N ALA A 63 5.11 -7.13 -3.48
CA ALA A 63 3.73 -7.60 -3.48
C ALA A 63 3.61 -8.82 -4.40
N SER A 64 3.00 -9.90 -3.91
CA SER A 64 2.84 -11.15 -4.68
C SER A 64 2.00 -11.00 -5.96
N THR A 65 1.20 -9.95 -6.04
CA THR A 65 0.34 -9.62 -7.17
C THR A 65 0.90 -8.53 -8.07
N LEU A 66 2.09 -8.01 -7.81
CA LEU A 66 2.70 -6.95 -8.59
C LEU A 66 3.01 -7.44 -10.02
N LYS A 67 2.43 -6.78 -11.02
CA LYS A 67 2.62 -7.05 -12.43
C LYS A 67 3.70 -6.15 -13.04
N TYR A 68 3.53 -4.84 -12.88
CA TYR A 68 4.50 -3.82 -13.28
C TYR A 68 4.27 -2.52 -12.51
N ILE A 69 5.31 -1.70 -12.40
CA ILE A 69 5.30 -0.44 -11.67
C ILE A 69 4.95 0.72 -12.61
N ASP A 70 4.13 1.65 -12.12
CA ASP A 70 3.87 2.92 -12.78
C ASP A 70 5.01 3.91 -12.47
N TYR A 71 5.97 4.01 -13.38
CA TYR A 71 7.17 4.82 -13.18
C TYR A 71 6.96 6.33 -13.23
N ASP A 72 5.78 6.81 -13.61
CA ASP A 72 5.46 8.23 -13.58
C ASP A 72 5.27 8.75 -12.14
N ASN A 73 5.06 7.84 -11.19
CA ASN A 73 4.74 8.14 -9.80
C ASN A 73 5.61 7.33 -8.80
N VAL A 74 6.92 7.43 -8.93
CA VAL A 74 7.86 6.81 -8.00
C VAL A 74 8.58 7.88 -7.19
N PHE A 75 8.49 7.79 -5.85
CA PHE A 75 9.08 8.77 -4.94
C PHE A 75 9.94 8.08 -3.88
N LEU A 76 11.08 8.68 -3.58
CA LEU A 76 11.88 8.38 -2.41
C LEU A 76 11.39 9.28 -1.27
N MET A 77 10.73 8.71 -0.29
CA MET A 77 10.14 9.43 0.84
C MET A 77 10.93 9.17 2.12
N PRO A 78 10.85 10.07 3.12
CA PRO A 78 11.31 9.73 4.47
C PRO A 78 10.59 8.46 4.97
N LYS A 79 11.33 7.58 5.63
CA LYS A 79 10.76 6.41 6.28
C LYS A 79 9.91 6.82 7.46
N ASP A 80 8.73 6.24 7.62
CA ASP A 80 7.98 6.30 8.86
C ASP A 80 8.51 5.23 9.81
N TYR A 81 8.98 5.66 10.98
CA TYR A 81 9.54 4.78 12.00
C TYR A 81 8.50 4.25 12.97
N ILE A 82 7.27 4.81 12.95
CA ILE A 82 6.18 4.34 13.81
C ILE A 82 5.51 3.11 13.15
N THR A 83 5.32 2.09 13.94
CA THR A 83 4.57 0.89 13.54
C THR A 83 3.17 0.95 14.14
N ASN A 84 2.13 0.70 13.34
CA ASN A 84 0.73 0.80 13.77
C ASN A 84 0.41 2.17 14.41
N GLY A 85 0.84 3.23 13.72
CA GLY A 85 0.58 4.61 14.17
C GLY A 85 -0.86 5.09 13.92
N ASP A 86 -1.63 4.38 13.15
CA ASP A 86 -3.07 4.55 12.90
C ASP A 86 -3.95 3.67 13.81
N PHE A 87 -3.31 2.90 14.70
CA PHE A 87 -3.94 2.07 15.71
C PHE A 87 -4.95 1.06 15.15
N GLU A 88 -4.63 0.43 14.02
CA GLU A 88 -5.46 -0.66 13.48
C GLU A 88 -5.67 -1.75 14.54
N ILE A 89 -6.93 -2.11 14.73
CA ILE A 89 -7.35 -3.13 15.69
C ILE A 89 -7.49 -4.45 14.93
N ASP A 90 -6.60 -5.38 15.17
CA ASP A 90 -6.59 -6.73 14.58
C ASP A 90 -7.59 -7.71 15.21
N GLY A 91 -8.67 -7.20 15.78
CA GLY A 91 -9.72 -8.00 16.48
C GLY A 91 -9.42 -8.29 17.94
N SER A 92 -8.28 -7.88 18.48
CA SER A 92 -7.98 -7.90 19.93
C SER A 92 -8.04 -6.48 20.49
N ALA A 93 -8.38 -6.34 21.76
CA ALA A 93 -8.35 -5.04 22.44
C ALA A 93 -6.91 -4.54 22.72
N SER A 94 -5.93 -5.24 22.22
CA SER A 94 -4.51 -4.97 22.41
C SER A 94 -4.02 -4.00 21.35
N ILE A 95 -3.26 -3.01 21.77
CA ILE A 95 -2.61 -2.05 20.87
C ILE A 95 -1.28 -2.65 20.46
N THR A 96 -1.26 -3.32 19.32
CA THR A 96 -0.06 -3.96 18.78
C THR A 96 1.08 -2.94 18.61
N ASN A 97 2.28 -3.30 19.03
CA ASN A 97 3.50 -2.48 18.97
C ASN A 97 3.57 -1.29 19.95
N TRP A 98 2.54 -1.04 20.75
CA TRP A 98 2.58 -0.05 21.82
C TRP A 98 2.65 -0.72 23.19
N THR A 99 3.58 -0.28 24.01
CA THR A 99 3.83 -0.84 25.35
C THR A 99 3.17 0.03 26.41
N THR A 100 2.44 -0.57 27.34
CA THR A 100 1.93 0.12 28.52
C THR A 100 3.09 0.50 29.43
N VAL A 101 3.22 1.78 29.75
CA VAL A 101 4.17 2.31 30.74
C VAL A 101 3.48 2.44 32.10
N SER A 102 2.30 3.03 32.11
CA SER A 102 1.48 3.17 33.33
C SER A 102 -0.01 3.17 32.97
N GLY A 103 -0.86 2.90 34.00
CA GLY A 103 -2.31 2.88 33.82
C GLY A 103 -2.81 1.75 32.95
N SER A 104 -3.85 2.00 32.19
CA SER A 104 -4.50 1.02 31.31
C SER A 104 -4.81 1.65 29.94
N PRO A 105 -3.81 1.86 29.08
CA PRO A 105 -4.05 2.25 27.71
C PRO A 105 -4.91 1.22 27.00
N ALA A 106 -5.84 1.65 26.15
CA ALA A 106 -6.76 0.74 25.47
C ALA A 106 -6.96 1.13 23.99
N ALA A 107 -7.22 0.13 23.16
CA ALA A 107 -7.73 0.38 21.82
C ALA A 107 -9.19 0.88 21.88
N SER A 108 -9.55 1.83 21.06
CA SER A 108 -10.90 2.38 20.98
C SER A 108 -11.34 2.58 19.54
N SER A 109 -12.60 2.27 19.26
CA SER A 109 -13.23 2.56 17.98
C SER A 109 -13.86 3.97 17.90
N LYS A 110 -13.76 4.76 18.97
CA LYS A 110 -14.26 6.13 18.98
C LYS A 110 -13.36 6.99 18.07
N PHE A 111 -13.94 7.72 17.16
CA PHE A 111 -13.25 8.50 16.13
C PHE A 111 -12.46 7.67 15.09
N GLY A 112 -12.83 6.43 14.85
CA GLY A 112 -12.07 5.43 14.10
C GLY A 112 -11.21 4.58 15.03
N ASN A 113 -10.16 3.98 14.51
CA ASN A 113 -9.18 3.28 15.36
C ASN A 113 -8.34 4.31 16.11
N THR A 114 -8.25 4.19 17.42
CA THR A 114 -7.53 5.14 18.28
C THR A 114 -6.92 4.46 19.50
N LEU A 115 -5.84 5.04 19.99
CA LEU A 115 -5.31 4.76 21.34
C LEU A 115 -6.04 5.64 22.36
N LEU A 116 -6.75 5.03 23.30
CA LEU A 116 -7.39 5.70 24.43
C LEU A 116 -6.44 5.72 25.62
N LEU A 117 -6.24 6.92 26.17
CA LEU A 117 -5.51 7.15 27.42
C LEU A 117 -6.44 7.83 28.43
N THR A 118 -6.48 7.31 29.65
CA THR A 118 -7.19 7.91 30.79
C THR A 118 -6.36 7.63 32.05
N SER A 119 -5.69 8.62 32.58
CA SER A 119 -4.65 8.44 33.61
C SER A 119 -3.68 7.33 33.24
N ALA A 120 -3.20 7.34 32.01
CA ALA A 120 -2.43 6.25 31.44
C ALA A 120 -1.32 6.77 30.52
N GLU A 121 -0.33 5.91 30.32
CA GLU A 121 0.81 6.17 29.47
C GLU A 121 1.11 4.95 28.60
N ALA A 122 1.35 5.22 27.30
CA ALA A 122 1.80 4.22 26.34
C ALA A 122 3.03 4.73 25.58
N SER A 123 3.94 3.82 25.26
CA SER A 123 5.16 4.14 24.50
C SER A 123 5.43 3.15 23.39
N GLN A 124 6.13 3.62 22.36
CA GLN A 124 6.72 2.76 21.34
C GLN A 124 8.22 2.99 21.26
N GLN A 125 9.00 1.92 21.18
CA GLN A 125 10.43 1.97 20.91
C GLN A 125 10.65 2.20 19.43
N ILE A 126 11.56 3.10 19.12
CA ILE A 126 11.98 3.46 17.77
C ILE A 126 13.47 3.20 17.66
N ASP A 127 13.85 2.36 16.74
CA ASP A 127 15.24 1.98 16.49
C ASP A 127 15.76 2.56 15.16
N ASP A 128 17.07 2.49 14.96
CA ASP A 128 17.77 2.87 13.73
C ASP A 128 17.70 4.38 13.39
N LEU A 129 17.45 5.25 14.37
CA LEU A 129 17.57 6.69 14.15
C LEU A 129 19.04 7.09 13.97
N ILE A 130 19.29 8.08 13.12
CA ILE A 130 20.63 8.62 12.88
C ILE A 130 20.89 9.75 13.86
N VAL A 131 21.88 9.58 14.72
CA VAL A 131 22.24 10.58 15.73
C VAL A 131 22.61 11.92 15.07
N GLY A 132 22.08 13.01 15.60
CA GLY A 132 22.30 14.36 15.09
C GLY A 132 21.34 14.79 13.97
N LYS A 133 20.49 13.90 13.45
CA LYS A 133 19.45 14.24 12.49
C LYS A 133 18.19 14.74 13.17
N SER A 134 17.48 15.62 12.48
CA SER A 134 16.16 16.11 12.91
C SER A 134 15.05 15.18 12.46
N TYR A 135 14.11 14.94 13.34
CA TYR A 135 12.92 14.12 13.11
C TYR A 135 11.67 14.89 13.52
N THR A 136 10.60 14.69 12.78
CA THR A 136 9.30 15.26 13.07
C THR A 136 8.33 14.17 13.48
N VAL A 137 7.71 14.32 14.67
CA VAL A 137 6.57 13.50 15.11
C VAL A 137 5.31 14.26 14.73
N LEU A 138 4.55 13.72 13.80
CA LEU A 138 3.21 14.18 13.46
C LEU A 138 2.21 13.41 14.32
N THR A 139 1.35 14.13 15.06
CA THR A 139 0.34 13.51 15.92
C THR A 139 -1.03 14.12 15.68
N GLN A 140 -2.04 13.26 15.68
CA GLN A 140 -3.44 13.66 15.65
C GLN A 140 -4.14 13.16 16.92
N ILE A 141 -4.61 14.09 17.76
CA ILE A 141 -5.28 13.79 19.02
C ILE A 141 -6.67 14.42 19.09
N SER A 142 -7.52 13.90 19.98
CA SER A 142 -8.85 14.45 20.21
C SER A 142 -9.32 14.29 21.65
N SER A 143 -10.33 15.06 22.03
CA SER A 143 -11.07 15.10 23.30
C SER A 143 -10.35 15.75 24.46
N ALA A 144 -9.16 15.31 24.85
CA ALA A 144 -8.43 15.89 25.98
C ALA A 144 -6.97 16.15 25.61
N SER A 145 -6.34 17.04 26.39
CA SER A 145 -4.92 17.33 26.26
C SER A 145 -4.08 16.16 26.82
N LEU A 146 -2.93 15.95 26.20
CA LEU A 146 -1.96 14.95 26.65
C LEU A 146 -0.53 15.47 26.44
N THR A 147 0.45 14.80 27.01
CA THR A 147 1.85 15.11 26.83
C THR A 147 2.49 14.09 25.90
N LEU A 148 3.16 14.59 24.84
CA LEU A 148 4.06 13.81 24.01
C LEU A 148 5.46 13.90 24.60
N GLU A 149 6.06 12.77 24.88
CA GLU A 149 7.40 12.67 25.45
C GLU A 149 8.29 11.83 24.52
N ILE A 150 9.51 12.31 24.29
CA ILE A 150 10.50 11.64 23.47
C ILE A 150 11.78 11.52 24.31
N GLY A 151 12.21 10.30 24.52
CA GLY A 151 13.37 10.02 25.36
C GLY A 151 14.14 8.80 24.93
N THR A 152 15.22 8.50 25.64
CA THR A 152 16.07 7.31 25.43
C THR A 152 15.64 6.13 26.28
N SER A 153 14.56 6.27 27.02
CA SER A 153 13.91 5.20 27.81
C SER A 153 12.39 5.31 27.68
N SER A 154 11.70 4.21 27.89
CA SER A 154 10.23 4.15 27.89
C SER A 154 9.65 5.12 28.92
N GLY A 155 8.71 5.98 28.52
CA GLY A 155 8.16 7.04 29.37
C GLY A 155 9.13 8.19 29.68
N GLY A 156 10.25 8.24 28.99
CA GLY A 156 11.28 9.26 29.22
C GLY A 156 11.08 10.52 28.38
N SER A 157 11.42 11.67 28.93
CA SER A 157 11.32 12.99 28.28
C SER A 157 12.67 13.68 28.06
N GLN A 158 13.77 12.90 28.06
CA GLN A 158 15.15 13.43 28.06
C GLN A 158 15.49 14.21 26.79
N THR A 159 14.83 13.92 25.67
CA THR A 159 15.09 14.56 24.39
C THR A 159 14.08 15.68 24.14
N LYS A 160 12.79 15.43 24.34
CA LYS A 160 11.71 16.39 24.10
C LYS A 160 10.48 16.05 24.95
N SER A 161 9.83 17.09 25.45
CA SER A 161 8.48 17.00 26.02
C SER A 161 7.62 18.12 25.46
N SER A 162 6.41 17.82 25.04
CA SER A 162 5.48 18.75 24.44
C SER A 162 4.06 18.48 24.92
N THR A 163 3.42 19.49 25.51
CA THR A 163 2.00 19.38 25.87
C THR A 163 1.15 19.68 24.65
N LEU A 164 0.37 18.71 24.23
CA LEU A 164 -0.59 18.80 23.13
C LEU A 164 -1.94 19.21 23.72
N THR A 165 -2.31 20.46 23.52
CA THR A 165 -3.54 21.03 24.11
C THR A 165 -4.66 21.04 23.09
N VAL A 166 -5.73 20.31 23.35
CA VAL A 166 -6.97 20.38 22.57
C VAL A 166 -7.80 21.56 23.08
N ALA A 167 -8.07 22.52 22.21
CA ALA A 167 -8.92 23.66 22.54
C ALA A 167 -10.37 23.19 22.78
N SER A 168 -11.04 23.80 23.75
CA SER A 168 -12.44 23.48 24.06
C SER A 168 -13.33 23.62 22.82
N GLY A 169 -14.09 22.58 22.51
CA GLY A 169 -14.93 22.51 21.31
C GLY A 169 -14.24 21.98 20.07
N ASN A 170 -12.93 21.77 20.06
CA ASN A 170 -12.22 21.10 18.96
C ASN A 170 -12.16 19.62 19.20
N GLU A 171 -12.61 18.85 18.23
CA GLU A 171 -12.59 17.39 18.32
C GLU A 171 -11.22 16.80 17.93
N VAL A 172 -10.41 17.53 17.16
CA VAL A 172 -9.14 17.04 16.62
C VAL A 172 -8.08 18.16 16.62
N LEU A 173 -6.91 17.85 17.17
CA LEU A 173 -5.70 18.63 17.05
C LEU A 173 -4.69 17.86 16.19
N LEU A 174 -4.15 18.50 15.15
CA LEU A 174 -2.98 18.05 14.43
C LEU A 174 -1.78 18.83 14.97
N SER A 175 -0.73 18.14 15.40
CA SER A 175 0.47 18.73 15.97
C SER A 175 1.73 18.13 15.35
N GLU A 176 2.71 18.98 15.10
CA GLU A 176 4.05 18.61 14.67
C GLU A 176 5.04 18.92 15.79
N THR A 177 5.82 17.93 16.19
CA THR A 177 6.86 18.08 17.20
C THR A 177 8.20 17.67 16.62
N VAL A 178 9.13 18.62 16.51
CA VAL A 178 10.48 18.37 15.99
C VAL A 178 11.44 18.10 17.13
N PHE A 179 12.32 17.12 16.95
CA PHE A 179 13.43 16.83 17.86
C PHE A 179 14.68 16.40 17.09
N THR A 180 15.84 16.46 17.71
CA THR A 180 17.09 15.94 17.17
C THR A 180 17.45 14.65 17.90
N ALA A 181 17.72 13.59 17.14
CA ALA A 181 18.08 12.31 17.72
C ALA A 181 19.42 12.38 18.46
N THR A 182 19.45 12.00 19.73
CA THR A 182 20.62 11.95 20.60
C THR A 182 21.20 10.54 20.75
N ALA A 183 20.42 9.53 20.35
CA ALA A 183 20.77 8.13 20.33
C ALA A 183 20.17 7.44 19.09
N THR A 184 20.59 6.23 18.80
CA THR A 184 20.01 5.41 17.72
C THR A 184 18.65 4.83 18.09
N THR A 185 18.37 4.69 19.39
CA THR A 185 17.08 4.22 19.93
C THR A 185 16.44 5.31 20.74
N HIS A 186 15.19 5.61 20.45
CA HIS A 186 14.33 6.51 21.22
C HIS A 186 12.99 5.85 21.51
N TYR A 187 12.25 6.46 22.41
CA TYR A 187 10.87 6.09 22.74
C TYR A 187 9.98 7.29 22.50
N VAL A 188 8.88 7.07 21.81
CA VAL A 188 7.78 8.03 21.66
C VAL A 188 6.68 7.61 22.61
N SER A 189 6.35 8.46 23.58
CA SER A 189 5.39 8.16 24.66
C SER A 189 4.30 9.22 24.70
N PHE A 190 3.08 8.79 24.99
CA PHE A 190 1.93 9.64 25.22
C PHE A 190 1.42 9.44 26.63
N THR A 191 1.32 10.53 27.40
CA THR A 191 0.89 10.52 28.79
C THR A 191 -0.35 11.37 28.97
N GLU A 192 -1.41 10.78 29.52
CA GLU A 192 -2.58 11.50 30.01
C GLU A 192 -2.63 11.34 31.55
N SER A 193 -2.54 12.45 32.31
CA SER A 193 -2.45 12.45 33.77
C SER A 193 -3.64 13.12 34.48
N ALA A 194 -4.53 13.78 33.74
CA ALA A 194 -5.64 14.53 34.32
C ALA A 194 -6.91 13.69 34.56
N GLY A 195 -6.91 12.41 34.16
CA GLY A 195 -8.06 11.52 34.27
C GLY A 195 -9.14 11.74 33.24
N SER A 196 -8.84 12.49 32.20
CA SER A 196 -9.74 12.73 31.07
C SER A 196 -9.48 11.77 29.93
N ALA A 197 -10.51 11.35 29.19
CA ALA A 197 -10.31 10.47 28.04
C ALA A 197 -9.67 11.22 26.88
N ALA A 198 -8.41 10.94 26.58
CA ALA A 198 -7.68 11.44 25.42
C ALA A 198 -7.54 10.32 24.37
N TYR A 199 -7.70 10.68 23.11
CA TYR A 199 -7.63 9.74 21.98
C TYR A 199 -6.52 10.17 21.04
N VAL A 200 -5.55 9.28 20.81
CA VAL A 200 -4.53 9.46 19.76
C VAL A 200 -4.99 8.71 18.52
N LYS A 201 -5.11 9.41 17.38
CA LYS A 201 -5.66 8.86 16.13
C LYS A 201 -4.58 8.47 15.13
N LEU A 202 -3.52 9.26 15.09
CA LEU A 202 -2.43 9.07 14.15
C LEU A 202 -1.13 9.50 14.81
N VAL A 203 -0.11 8.70 14.62
CA VAL A 203 1.28 9.04 14.96
C VAL A 203 2.16 8.63 13.80
N GLN A 204 2.99 9.55 13.34
CA GLN A 204 4.04 9.27 12.34
C GLN A 204 5.33 9.90 12.81
N LEU A 205 6.44 9.24 12.59
CA LEU A 205 7.78 9.77 12.89
C LEU A 205 8.65 9.63 11.67
N MET A 206 9.09 10.74 11.12
CA MET A 206 9.88 10.80 9.90
C MET A 206 11.08 11.73 10.07
N GLU A 207 12.19 11.45 9.37
CA GLU A 207 13.28 12.41 9.26
C GLU A 207 12.78 13.69 8.55
N ASP A 208 13.21 14.85 9.02
CA ASP A 208 12.83 16.15 8.44
C ASP A 208 13.61 16.41 7.14
N VAL A 209 13.24 15.69 6.09
CA VAL A 209 13.83 15.74 4.75
C VAL A 209 12.75 15.66 3.68
N SER A 210 13.00 16.31 2.55
CA SER A 210 12.04 16.33 1.44
C SER A 210 11.95 14.99 0.73
N SER A 211 10.79 14.71 0.18
CA SER A 211 10.62 13.62 -0.80
C SER A 211 11.30 13.96 -2.12
N ILE A 212 11.88 12.95 -2.77
CA ILE A 212 12.60 13.07 -4.04
C ILE A 212 11.87 12.23 -5.09
N PRO A 213 11.40 12.81 -6.20
CA PRO A 213 10.87 12.02 -7.30
C PRO A 213 12.02 11.24 -7.96
N LEU A 214 11.86 9.92 -8.10
CA LEU A 214 12.81 9.08 -8.80
C LEU A 214 12.53 9.09 -10.29
N LYS A 215 13.58 9.19 -11.11
CA LYS A 215 13.46 9.16 -12.56
C LYS A 215 13.62 7.74 -13.07
N TYR A 216 12.71 7.31 -13.93
CA TYR A 216 12.87 6.03 -14.61
C TYR A 216 13.96 6.11 -15.69
N ILE A 217 14.80 5.07 -15.74
CA ILE A 217 15.73 4.79 -16.80
C ILE A 217 15.54 3.36 -17.31
N SER A 218 15.78 3.10 -18.58
CA SER A 218 15.74 1.74 -19.08
C SER A 218 16.91 0.90 -18.53
N TYR A 219 16.74 -0.42 -18.52
CA TYR A 219 17.82 -1.31 -18.08
C TYR A 219 19.06 -1.23 -18.96
N GLU A 220 18.88 -0.95 -20.24
CA GLU A 220 19.95 -0.69 -21.19
C GLU A 220 20.73 0.57 -20.81
N GLU A 221 20.02 1.67 -20.52
CA GLU A 221 20.64 2.92 -20.07
C GLU A 221 21.39 2.76 -18.73
N TYR A 222 20.82 2.00 -17.79
CA TYR A 222 21.51 1.63 -16.56
C TYR A 222 22.83 0.89 -16.86
N ASN A 223 22.81 -0.12 -17.74
CA ASN A 223 23.99 -0.92 -18.08
C ASN A 223 25.09 -0.07 -18.74
N GLU A 224 24.71 0.90 -19.58
CA GLU A 224 25.65 1.75 -20.29
C GLU A 224 26.30 2.81 -19.39
N ARG A 225 25.52 3.40 -18.45
CA ARG A 225 25.96 4.60 -17.73
C ARG A 225 26.35 4.34 -16.27
N TYR A 226 25.70 3.42 -15.60
CA TYR A 226 25.76 3.32 -14.14
C TYR A 226 26.32 1.99 -13.64
N ARG A 227 26.15 0.90 -14.37
CA ARG A 227 26.55 -0.44 -13.96
C ARG A 227 28.04 -0.54 -13.56
N GLU A 228 28.92 0.11 -14.32
CA GLU A 228 30.36 0.09 -14.03
C GLU A 228 30.66 0.77 -12.70
N ARG A 229 30.04 1.93 -12.43
CA ARG A 229 30.19 2.63 -11.15
C ARG A 229 29.68 1.78 -9.99
N ASP A 230 28.47 1.22 -10.12
CA ASP A 230 27.82 0.45 -9.06
C ASP A 230 28.53 -0.89 -8.78
N ALA A 231 29.25 -1.44 -9.75
CA ALA A 231 30.07 -2.66 -9.60
C ALA A 231 31.46 -2.41 -8.96
N ARG A 232 31.94 -1.16 -8.92
CA ARG A 232 33.26 -0.87 -8.35
C ARG A 232 33.25 -1.01 -6.82
N PRO A 233 34.35 -1.45 -6.20
CA PRO A 233 34.47 -1.52 -4.75
C PRO A 233 34.84 -0.16 -4.14
N THR A 234 34.16 0.91 -4.57
CA THR A 234 34.37 2.29 -4.13
C THR A 234 33.13 2.82 -3.42
N THR A 235 33.27 3.87 -2.62
CA THR A 235 32.20 4.46 -1.83
C THR A 235 31.29 5.38 -2.65
N ASP A 236 31.72 5.83 -3.81
CA ASP A 236 31.00 6.74 -4.72
C ASP A 236 29.74 6.14 -5.35
N LYS A 237 29.54 4.83 -5.21
CA LYS A 237 28.32 4.15 -5.60
C LYS A 237 27.16 4.31 -4.61
N PHE A 238 27.44 4.75 -3.38
CA PHE A 238 26.45 4.91 -2.32
C PHE A 238 26.02 6.37 -2.20
N ALA A 239 24.74 6.62 -2.36
CA ALA A 239 24.08 7.91 -2.15
C ALA A 239 22.57 7.72 -2.07
N ASP A 240 21.83 8.80 -1.86
CA ASP A 240 20.37 8.76 -2.05
C ASP A 240 20.07 8.41 -3.53
N PRO A 241 19.20 7.43 -3.80
CA PRO A 241 18.80 7.06 -5.16
C PRO A 241 18.16 8.24 -5.92
N GLU A 242 18.54 8.39 -7.18
CA GLU A 242 17.99 9.37 -8.11
C GLU A 242 17.19 8.71 -9.24
N TYR A 243 17.57 7.47 -9.57
CA TYR A 243 16.98 6.74 -10.69
C TYR A 243 16.46 5.38 -10.25
N VAL A 244 15.44 4.95 -10.95
CA VAL A 244 14.81 3.63 -10.78
C VAL A 244 14.75 2.94 -12.14
N TYR A 245 14.96 1.62 -12.15
CA TYR A 245 14.85 0.78 -13.34
C TYR A 245 14.27 -0.59 -12.98
N THR A 246 13.84 -1.34 -13.99
CA THR A 246 13.48 -2.76 -13.83
C THR A 246 14.43 -3.60 -14.67
N ASN A 247 14.95 -4.66 -14.09
CA ASN A 247 15.74 -5.64 -14.81
C ASN A 247 14.89 -6.79 -15.39
N TYR A 248 15.52 -7.72 -16.10
CA TYR A 248 14.83 -8.86 -16.74
C TYR A 248 14.33 -9.94 -15.75
N ASN A 249 14.65 -9.83 -14.46
CA ASN A 249 14.23 -10.77 -13.41
C ASN A 249 13.04 -10.25 -12.59
N ASP A 250 12.32 -9.24 -13.08
CA ASP A 250 11.24 -8.56 -12.35
C ASP A 250 11.71 -8.03 -10.98
N GLU A 251 12.86 -7.33 -11.00
CA GLU A 251 13.40 -6.65 -9.83
C GLU A 251 13.45 -5.14 -10.07
N LEU A 252 12.98 -4.39 -9.07
CA LEU A 252 13.13 -2.95 -8.98
C LEU A 252 14.58 -2.64 -8.59
N GLY A 253 15.30 -1.93 -9.44
CA GLY A 253 16.68 -1.50 -9.20
C GLY A 253 16.75 -0.01 -8.88
N LEU A 254 17.68 0.36 -8.02
CA LEU A 254 17.99 1.73 -7.63
C LEU A 254 19.41 2.09 -8.02
N THR A 255 19.60 3.35 -8.45
CA THR A 255 20.95 3.89 -8.68
C THR A 255 20.96 5.40 -8.40
N PRO A 256 21.92 5.91 -7.59
CA PRO A 256 22.92 5.21 -6.77
C PRO A 256 22.33 4.16 -5.82
N ILE A 257 23.20 3.29 -5.29
CA ILE A 257 22.80 2.32 -4.26
C ILE A 257 22.52 3.08 -2.95
N PRO A 258 21.41 2.81 -2.24
CA PRO A 258 21.11 3.49 -0.98
C PRO A 258 22.26 3.45 0.02
N GLU A 259 22.69 4.60 0.54
CA GLU A 259 23.70 4.69 1.58
C GLU A 259 23.13 4.40 2.96
N THR A 260 21.86 4.77 3.18
CA THR A 260 21.18 4.66 4.47
C THR A 260 19.84 3.93 4.33
N SER A 261 19.29 3.46 5.45
CA SER A 261 17.98 2.77 5.51
C SER A 261 16.86 3.68 6.05
N ASN A 262 16.99 4.99 5.88
CA ASN A 262 16.06 6.00 6.39
C ASN A 262 15.02 6.49 5.36
N ARG A 263 14.92 5.81 4.23
CA ARG A 263 14.02 6.14 3.13
C ARG A 263 13.09 4.99 2.80
N THR A 264 11.93 5.33 2.28
CA THR A 264 10.96 4.40 1.72
C THR A 264 10.64 4.80 0.29
N ILE A 265 10.68 3.86 -0.63
CA ILE A 265 10.26 4.05 -2.01
C ILE A 265 8.76 3.84 -2.05
N LYS A 266 8.00 4.86 -2.45
CA LYS A 266 6.55 4.75 -2.70
C LYS A 266 6.28 4.84 -4.19
N PHE A 267 5.38 4.01 -4.66
CA PHE A 267 5.02 3.92 -6.08
C PHE A 267 3.63 3.35 -6.24
N ASP A 268 3.06 3.62 -7.41
CA ASP A 268 1.86 2.92 -7.86
C ASP A 268 2.26 1.73 -8.72
N TYR A 269 1.47 0.67 -8.66
CA TYR A 269 1.69 -0.50 -9.50
C TYR A 269 0.37 -1.10 -9.96
N TYR A 270 0.45 -1.94 -10.98
CA TYR A 270 -0.68 -2.68 -11.50
C TYR A 270 -0.59 -4.14 -11.06
N VAL A 271 -1.73 -4.69 -10.63
CA VAL A 271 -1.80 -6.04 -10.09
C VAL A 271 -2.16 -7.07 -11.15
N THR A 272 -1.65 -8.30 -10.98
CA THR A 272 -2.11 -9.47 -11.71
C THR A 272 -3.43 -9.96 -11.14
N ASN A 273 -4.25 -10.60 -11.98
CA ASN A 273 -5.43 -11.30 -11.52
C ASN A 273 -5.05 -12.64 -10.86
N THR A 274 -5.76 -12.98 -9.80
CA THR A 274 -5.75 -14.32 -9.24
C THR A 274 -7.01 -15.05 -9.72
N ASP A 275 -6.86 -16.27 -10.24
CA ASP A 275 -7.98 -17.07 -10.70
C ASP A 275 -8.95 -17.39 -9.57
N LEU A 276 -10.24 -17.26 -9.85
CA LEU A 276 -11.28 -17.64 -8.92
C LEU A 276 -11.22 -19.15 -8.68
N SER A 277 -10.99 -19.55 -7.44
CA SER A 277 -10.83 -20.95 -7.03
C SER A 277 -11.97 -21.43 -6.15
N ALA A 278 -12.48 -20.58 -5.26
CA ALA A 278 -13.55 -20.86 -4.33
C ALA A 278 -14.79 -19.98 -4.58
N HIS A 279 -15.94 -20.38 -4.05
CA HIS A 279 -17.19 -19.62 -4.22
C HIS A 279 -17.16 -18.22 -3.62
N GLY A 280 -16.39 -18.03 -2.55
CA GLY A 280 -16.26 -16.71 -1.88
C GLY A 280 -15.22 -15.79 -2.49
N ASP A 281 -14.51 -16.24 -3.53
CA ASP A 281 -13.49 -15.44 -4.17
C ASP A 281 -14.13 -14.24 -4.90
N THR A 282 -13.55 -13.06 -4.72
CA THR A 282 -13.97 -11.84 -5.41
C THR A 282 -13.00 -11.53 -6.54
N GLY A 283 -13.53 -11.31 -7.72
CA GLY A 283 -12.72 -10.88 -8.87
C GLY A 283 -12.28 -9.42 -8.72
N ILE A 284 -11.16 -9.07 -9.33
CA ILE A 284 -10.63 -7.69 -9.35
C ILE A 284 -11.53 -6.73 -10.16
N ILE A 285 -12.34 -7.25 -11.08
CA ILE A 285 -13.23 -6.44 -11.93
C ILE A 285 -14.43 -5.99 -11.09
N PRO A 286 -14.75 -4.66 -11.05
CA PRO A 286 -15.89 -4.17 -10.29
C PRO A 286 -17.22 -4.82 -10.69
N THR A 287 -18.08 -5.12 -9.71
CA THR A 287 -19.35 -5.85 -9.87
C THR A 287 -20.29 -5.26 -10.94
N ARG A 288 -20.25 -3.94 -11.13
CA ARG A 288 -21.04 -3.26 -12.18
C ARG A 288 -20.69 -3.70 -13.61
N PHE A 289 -19.58 -4.39 -13.80
CA PHE A 289 -19.11 -4.91 -15.09
C PHE A 289 -19.19 -6.45 -15.21
N GLU A 290 -19.81 -7.13 -14.27
CA GLU A 290 -19.99 -8.60 -14.29
C GLU A 290 -20.72 -9.08 -15.56
N SER A 291 -21.62 -8.26 -16.11
CA SER A 291 -22.30 -8.60 -17.36
C SER A 291 -21.31 -8.85 -18.52
N ILE A 292 -20.17 -8.17 -18.53
CA ILE A 292 -19.15 -8.32 -19.56
C ILE A 292 -18.42 -9.66 -19.39
N ILE A 293 -18.13 -10.06 -18.12
CA ILE A 293 -17.55 -11.37 -17.80
C ILE A 293 -18.52 -12.47 -18.28
N ASN A 294 -19.79 -12.31 -17.93
CA ASN A 294 -20.82 -13.27 -18.33
C ASN A 294 -20.97 -13.39 -19.85
N ALA A 295 -20.95 -12.27 -20.58
CA ALA A 295 -21.01 -12.27 -22.05
C ALA A 295 -19.82 -13.03 -22.66
N ARG A 296 -18.60 -12.80 -22.15
CA ARG A 296 -17.40 -13.51 -22.62
C ARG A 296 -17.39 -14.99 -22.26
N ALA A 297 -17.78 -15.35 -21.05
CA ALA A 297 -17.91 -16.75 -20.62
C ALA A 297 -18.99 -17.49 -21.43
N LYS A 298 -20.14 -16.85 -21.74
CA LYS A 298 -21.16 -17.39 -22.65
C LYS A 298 -20.58 -17.66 -24.04
N TYR A 299 -19.80 -16.73 -24.58
CA TYR A 299 -19.14 -16.94 -25.88
C TYR A 299 -18.34 -18.25 -25.91
N TYR A 300 -17.48 -18.50 -24.90
CA TYR A 300 -16.71 -19.72 -24.82
C TYR A 300 -17.61 -20.98 -24.66
N THR A 301 -18.66 -20.86 -23.87
CA THR A 301 -19.61 -21.96 -23.64
C THR A 301 -20.36 -22.34 -24.94
N TYR A 302 -20.81 -21.37 -25.71
CA TYR A 302 -21.50 -21.63 -26.99
C TYR A 302 -20.54 -22.13 -28.06
N MET A 303 -19.32 -21.62 -28.12
CA MET A 303 -18.28 -22.16 -29.01
C MET A 303 -17.97 -23.64 -28.70
N PHE A 304 -17.87 -24.00 -27.41
CA PHE A 304 -17.70 -25.40 -27.00
C PHE A 304 -18.85 -26.30 -27.45
N ARG A 305 -20.08 -25.76 -27.49
CA ARG A 305 -21.29 -26.48 -27.97
C ARG A 305 -21.46 -26.44 -29.48
N SER A 306 -20.53 -25.84 -30.21
CA SER A 306 -20.61 -25.63 -31.66
C SER A 306 -21.81 -24.77 -32.11
N ASP A 307 -22.37 -23.96 -31.21
CA ASP A 307 -23.43 -22.99 -31.53
C ASP A 307 -22.79 -21.63 -31.87
N VAL A 308 -22.28 -21.55 -33.10
CA VAL A 308 -21.54 -20.38 -33.59
C VAL A 308 -22.40 -19.13 -33.67
N GLN A 309 -23.68 -19.26 -34.01
CA GLN A 309 -24.58 -18.12 -34.15
C GLN A 309 -24.81 -17.42 -32.81
N THR A 310 -25.16 -18.18 -31.78
CA THR A 310 -25.37 -17.63 -30.43
C THR A 310 -24.06 -17.12 -29.81
N ALA A 311 -22.93 -17.79 -30.12
CA ALA A 311 -21.61 -17.31 -29.70
C ALA A 311 -21.29 -15.92 -30.28
N GLN A 312 -21.61 -15.64 -31.52
CA GLN A 312 -21.36 -14.33 -32.13
C GLN A 312 -22.19 -13.21 -31.47
N TYR A 313 -23.43 -13.49 -31.05
CA TYR A 313 -24.20 -12.50 -30.29
C TYR A 313 -23.54 -12.20 -28.93
N ALA A 314 -23.10 -13.22 -28.22
CA ALA A 314 -22.38 -13.05 -26.95
C ALA A 314 -21.04 -12.30 -27.13
N LEU A 315 -20.32 -12.54 -28.21
CA LEU A 315 -19.11 -11.82 -28.55
C LEU A 315 -19.37 -10.32 -28.77
N LYS A 316 -20.43 -10.01 -29.52
CA LYS A 316 -20.84 -8.60 -29.76
C LYS A 316 -21.21 -7.90 -28.44
N GLU A 317 -21.97 -8.57 -27.57
CA GLU A 317 -22.31 -8.05 -26.24
C GLU A 317 -21.04 -7.75 -25.42
N TYR A 318 -20.06 -8.64 -25.47
CA TYR A 318 -18.75 -8.45 -24.83
C TYR A 318 -18.01 -7.23 -25.40
N GLU A 319 -17.87 -7.12 -26.73
CA GLU A 319 -17.17 -6.02 -27.37
C GLU A 319 -17.81 -4.66 -27.08
N ASP A 320 -19.13 -4.59 -27.10
CA ASP A 320 -19.87 -3.37 -26.75
C ASP A 320 -19.74 -3.05 -25.26
N GLY A 321 -19.68 -4.07 -24.42
CA GLY A 321 -19.38 -3.94 -23.00
C GLY A 321 -18.00 -3.38 -22.73
N ILE A 322 -16.96 -3.89 -23.39
CA ILE A 322 -15.58 -3.37 -23.29
C ILE A 322 -15.50 -1.91 -23.74
N LYS A 323 -16.15 -1.55 -24.86
CA LYS A 323 -16.19 -0.15 -25.31
C LYS A 323 -16.80 0.77 -24.23
N ARG A 324 -17.92 0.35 -23.63
CA ARG A 324 -18.55 1.10 -22.54
C ARG A 324 -17.65 1.24 -21.33
N MET A 325 -16.99 0.16 -20.94
CA MET A 325 -16.05 0.12 -19.81
C MET A 325 -14.87 1.08 -20.03
N ARG A 326 -14.33 1.11 -21.26
CA ARG A 326 -13.27 2.07 -21.66
C ARG A 326 -13.73 3.53 -21.53
N VAL A 327 -14.89 3.84 -22.04
CA VAL A 327 -15.46 5.20 -21.96
C VAL A 327 -15.68 5.63 -20.50
N GLU A 328 -16.14 4.72 -19.65
CA GLU A 328 -16.44 5.04 -18.25
C GLU A 328 -15.16 5.20 -17.41
N LEU A 329 -14.15 4.34 -17.62
CA LEU A 329 -12.99 4.24 -16.72
C LEU A 329 -11.76 5.00 -17.21
N ILE A 330 -11.47 4.99 -18.52
CA ILE A 330 -10.18 5.47 -19.01
C ILE A 330 -10.25 6.90 -19.54
N ASN A 331 -11.42 7.43 -19.95
CA ASN A 331 -11.38 8.49 -20.95
C ASN A 331 -12.14 9.78 -20.67
N ARG A 332 -12.35 10.17 -19.43
CA ARG A 332 -12.98 11.48 -19.17
C ARG A 332 -12.12 12.70 -19.53
N LYS A 333 -10.79 12.59 -19.61
CA LYS A 333 -9.90 13.74 -19.94
C LYS A 333 -9.50 13.84 -21.41
N ASN A 334 -9.42 12.74 -22.14
CA ASN A 334 -8.91 12.73 -23.52
C ASN A 334 -10.00 12.90 -24.59
N TYR A 335 -11.26 12.57 -24.31
CA TYR A 335 -12.36 12.78 -25.26
C TYR A 335 -12.77 14.24 -25.44
N MET A 336 -12.51 15.12 -24.47
CA MET A 336 -12.80 16.56 -24.60
C MET A 336 -11.79 17.32 -25.48
N ARG A 337 -10.72 16.68 -25.96
CA ARG A 337 -9.73 17.30 -26.85
C ARG A 337 -9.87 16.92 -28.32
N ALA A 338 -10.83 16.09 -28.66
CA ALA A 338 -11.06 15.61 -30.05
C ALA A 338 -12.32 16.20 -30.70
N VAL A 339 -12.81 17.36 -30.21
CA VAL A 339 -13.88 18.13 -30.84
C VAL A 339 -13.31 19.50 -31.26
#